data_0d86cacb58f2e8a407c2dd2053b0df30
#
_entry.id   0d86cacb58f2e8a407c2dd2053b0df30
#
_cell.length_a   1.000
_cell.length_b   1.000
_cell.length_c   1.000
_cell.angle_alpha   90.00
_cell.angle_beta   90.00
_cell.angle_gamma   90.00
#
_symmetry.space_group_name_H-M   'P 1'
#
loop_
_entity.id
_entity.type
_entity.pdbx_description
1 polymer ?
#
loop_
_entity_poly.entity_id
_entity_poly.type
_entity_poly.pdbx_seq_one_letter_code
_entity_poly.pdbx_strand_id
1 'polypeptide(L)'
;VIVDCAVYTQGIRRPGALPLQEALEAAREPGSFVWIGLYEPDHAEFETVSRAFRLHELAIEDAVKAHQRPKLEVYEEDLFVVLKTARYDDPSESIEFGELLAFVGDSYIVTVRHGRASALGDVRAQVDADIERMRFGPMAVLHAVVDRVVDDYGPVLEGLDNDLVEVEDEVFDPDRPRGKDPAQRMYKLKREVLDFYRNTEPLLEPLGRLAAGTLPGAHPELHTYFRDVEDHLTRVVTGIRYARELLTDAFDANLAQVTTRQNDDMRTISAWVAIGGVPTVVGAIYGMNFQHMPELGWKWGYALVMVVIGVACLMLYRQFKRVGWL
;
A
#
# COMPACT_ATOMS: atom_id res chain seq x y z
N VAL A 1 -15.54 -16.44 -17.42
CA VAL A 1 -15.40 -16.89 -18.82
C VAL A 1 -14.08 -17.66 -18.97
N ILE A 2 -14.11 -18.82 -19.66
CA ILE A 2 -12.88 -19.52 -20.07
C ILE A 2 -12.17 -18.61 -21.10
N VAL A 3 -11.01 -18.10 -20.74
CA VAL A 3 -10.23 -17.20 -21.61
C VAL A 3 -9.37 -18.00 -22.58
N ASP A 4 -8.81 -19.12 -22.10
CA ASP A 4 -7.98 -20.01 -22.91
C ASP A 4 -7.94 -21.43 -22.31
N CYS A 5 -7.81 -22.42 -23.20
CA CYS A 5 -7.59 -23.83 -22.87
C CYS A 5 -6.51 -24.35 -23.81
N ALA A 6 -5.31 -24.52 -23.29
CA ALA A 6 -4.15 -24.94 -24.10
C ALA A 6 -3.55 -26.23 -23.56
N VAL A 7 -3.26 -27.17 -24.48
CA VAL A 7 -2.53 -28.42 -24.21
C VAL A 7 -1.08 -28.25 -24.63
N TYR A 8 -0.18 -28.67 -23.76
CA TYR A 8 1.26 -28.68 -24.00
C TYR A 8 1.73 -30.14 -24.05
N THR A 9 2.56 -30.47 -25.01
CA THR A 9 3.21 -31.79 -25.15
C THR A 9 4.71 -31.58 -25.28
N GLN A 10 5.51 -32.11 -24.36
CA GLN A 10 6.96 -31.95 -24.32
C GLN A 10 7.38 -30.46 -24.31
N GLY A 11 6.61 -29.62 -23.64
CA GLY A 11 6.84 -28.16 -23.55
C GLY A 11 6.32 -27.36 -24.74
N ILE A 12 5.77 -27.97 -25.76
CA ILE A 12 5.27 -27.31 -26.97
C ILE A 12 3.74 -27.24 -26.93
N ARG A 13 3.21 -26.01 -27.08
CA ARG A 13 1.76 -25.79 -27.17
C ARG A 13 1.19 -26.39 -28.45
N ARG A 14 0.12 -27.19 -28.30
CA ARG A 14 -0.66 -27.66 -29.46
C ARG A 14 -1.42 -26.52 -30.11
N PRO A 15 -1.46 -26.45 -31.45
CA PRO A 15 -2.18 -25.39 -32.15
C PRO A 15 -3.71 -25.55 -31.98
N GLY A 16 -4.39 -24.41 -31.84
CA GLY A 16 -5.86 -24.34 -31.73
C GLY A 16 -6.36 -24.42 -30.28
N ALA A 17 -7.59 -23.92 -30.06
CA ALA A 17 -8.30 -24.11 -28.81
C ALA A 17 -9.04 -25.46 -28.84
N LEU A 18 -8.78 -26.28 -27.86
CA LEU A 18 -9.45 -27.59 -27.74
C LEU A 18 -10.68 -27.47 -26.81
N PRO A 19 -11.78 -28.15 -27.09
CA PRO A 19 -12.84 -28.35 -26.12
C PRO A 19 -12.31 -28.98 -24.83
N LEU A 20 -12.89 -28.62 -23.69
CA LEU A 20 -12.42 -29.06 -22.38
C LEU A 20 -12.21 -30.57 -22.26
N GLN A 21 -13.14 -31.37 -22.82
CA GLN A 21 -13.05 -32.83 -22.76
C GLN A 21 -11.88 -33.38 -23.58
N GLU A 22 -11.67 -32.82 -24.78
CA GLU A 22 -10.56 -33.24 -25.65
C GLU A 22 -9.21 -32.84 -25.05
N ALA A 23 -9.15 -31.65 -24.41
CA ALA A 23 -7.97 -31.16 -23.69
C ALA A 23 -7.62 -32.09 -22.51
N LEU A 24 -8.60 -32.58 -21.75
CA LEU A 24 -8.43 -33.52 -20.66
C LEU A 24 -7.91 -34.88 -21.15
N GLU A 25 -8.41 -35.37 -22.30
CA GLU A 25 -7.92 -36.62 -22.87
C GLU A 25 -6.47 -36.47 -23.34
N ALA A 26 -6.16 -35.36 -24.01
CA ALA A 26 -4.82 -35.07 -24.50
C ALA A 26 -3.80 -34.87 -23.33
N ALA A 27 -4.23 -34.33 -22.20
CA ALA A 27 -3.39 -34.18 -21.01
C ALA A 27 -2.98 -35.50 -20.34
N ARG A 28 -3.66 -36.60 -20.66
CA ARG A 28 -3.30 -37.94 -20.18
C ARG A 28 -2.15 -38.58 -20.95
N GLU A 29 -1.77 -38.02 -22.10
CA GLU A 29 -0.61 -38.49 -22.86
C GLU A 29 0.68 -38.22 -22.08
N PRO A 30 1.65 -39.13 -22.07
CA PRO A 30 2.91 -38.94 -21.37
C PRO A 30 3.64 -37.64 -21.78
N GLY A 31 4.03 -36.84 -20.81
CA GLY A 31 4.70 -35.56 -21.04
C GLY A 31 3.78 -34.46 -21.58
N SER A 32 2.46 -34.64 -21.43
CA SER A 32 1.45 -33.63 -21.77
C SER A 32 0.77 -33.11 -20.52
N PHE A 33 0.35 -31.86 -20.58
CA PHE A 33 -0.49 -31.20 -19.56
C PHE A 33 -1.40 -30.16 -20.19
N VAL A 34 -2.43 -29.72 -19.45
CA VAL A 34 -3.34 -28.68 -19.87
C VAL A 34 -3.23 -27.47 -18.97
N TRP A 35 -3.22 -26.27 -19.56
CA TRP A 35 -3.37 -25.00 -18.86
C TRP A 35 -4.68 -24.33 -19.25
N ILE A 36 -5.57 -24.13 -18.24
CA ILE A 36 -6.84 -23.44 -18.40
C ILE A 36 -6.79 -22.10 -17.66
N GLY A 37 -7.14 -21.05 -18.36
CA GLY A 37 -7.29 -19.70 -17.81
C GLY A 37 -8.77 -19.32 -17.72
N LEU A 38 -9.22 -18.98 -16.53
CA LEU A 38 -10.56 -18.43 -16.24
C LEU A 38 -10.44 -16.97 -15.80
N TYR A 39 -11.35 -16.14 -16.30
CA TYR A 39 -11.50 -14.76 -15.85
C TYR A 39 -12.90 -14.52 -15.34
N GLU A 40 -13.03 -14.17 -14.06
CA GLU A 40 -14.31 -13.94 -13.39
C GLU A 40 -15.37 -14.97 -13.80
N PRO A 41 -15.10 -16.29 -13.60
CA PRO A 41 -16.05 -17.32 -14.00
C PRO A 41 -17.32 -17.21 -13.18
N ASP A 42 -18.47 -17.47 -13.82
CA ASP A 42 -19.69 -17.71 -13.08
C ASP A 42 -19.66 -19.08 -12.38
N HIS A 43 -20.62 -19.33 -11.49
CA HIS A 43 -20.70 -20.57 -10.73
C HIS A 43 -20.78 -21.81 -11.63
N ALA A 44 -21.54 -21.75 -12.73
CA ALA A 44 -21.77 -22.90 -13.62
C ALA A 44 -20.51 -23.21 -14.46
N GLU A 45 -19.82 -22.16 -14.93
CA GLU A 45 -18.55 -22.29 -15.64
C GLU A 45 -17.49 -22.91 -14.73
N PHE A 46 -17.36 -22.40 -13.50
CA PHE A 46 -16.39 -22.91 -12.54
C PHE A 46 -16.71 -24.34 -12.10
N GLU A 47 -18.00 -24.66 -11.88
CA GLU A 47 -18.44 -26.02 -11.54
C GLU A 47 -18.12 -27.02 -12.64
N THR A 48 -18.23 -26.60 -13.92
CA THR A 48 -17.88 -27.47 -15.06
C THR A 48 -16.40 -27.83 -15.05
N VAL A 49 -15.53 -26.85 -14.83
CA VAL A 49 -14.07 -27.07 -14.77
C VAL A 49 -13.69 -27.85 -13.52
N SER A 50 -14.24 -27.51 -12.36
CA SER A 50 -13.92 -28.18 -11.08
C SER A 50 -14.29 -29.66 -11.08
N ARG A 51 -15.43 -30.04 -11.67
CA ARG A 51 -15.81 -31.43 -11.84
C ARG A 51 -14.88 -32.17 -12.82
N ALA A 52 -14.49 -31.49 -13.92
CA ALA A 52 -13.62 -32.08 -14.94
C ALA A 52 -12.24 -32.45 -14.38
N PHE A 53 -11.67 -31.60 -13.52
CA PHE A 53 -10.36 -31.79 -12.88
C PHE A 53 -10.45 -32.40 -11.48
N ARG A 54 -11.65 -32.67 -10.96
CA ARG A 54 -11.89 -33.22 -9.62
C ARG A 54 -11.23 -32.37 -8.54
N LEU A 55 -11.33 -31.03 -8.69
CA LEU A 55 -10.74 -30.10 -7.73
C LEU A 55 -11.32 -30.32 -6.34
N HIS A 56 -10.50 -30.12 -5.31
CA HIS A 56 -10.92 -30.35 -3.92
C HIS A 56 -12.03 -29.37 -3.50
N GLU A 57 -13.05 -29.86 -2.80
CA GLU A 57 -14.27 -29.12 -2.46
C GLU A 57 -13.98 -27.82 -1.68
N LEU A 58 -13.05 -27.86 -0.72
CA LEU A 58 -12.65 -26.66 0.06
C LEU A 58 -11.96 -25.60 -0.81
N ALA A 59 -11.14 -26.01 -1.76
CA ALA A 59 -10.48 -25.08 -2.67
C ALA A 59 -11.49 -24.46 -3.66
N ILE A 60 -12.53 -25.19 -4.04
CA ILE A 60 -13.66 -24.68 -4.84
C ILE A 60 -14.42 -23.59 -4.05
N GLU A 61 -14.74 -23.87 -2.78
CA GLU A 61 -15.43 -22.90 -1.91
C GLU A 61 -14.66 -21.59 -1.79
N ASP A 62 -13.34 -21.66 -1.61
CA ASP A 62 -12.47 -20.50 -1.53
C ASP A 62 -12.41 -19.72 -2.85
N ALA A 63 -12.36 -20.41 -3.98
CA ALA A 63 -12.33 -19.80 -5.30
C ALA A 63 -13.62 -19.03 -5.64
N VAL A 64 -14.77 -19.55 -5.20
CA VAL A 64 -16.07 -18.91 -5.44
C VAL A 64 -16.28 -17.71 -4.50
N LYS A 65 -15.80 -17.78 -3.24
CA LYS A 65 -16.00 -16.71 -2.27
C LYS A 65 -15.17 -15.46 -2.55
N ALA A 66 -14.08 -15.58 -3.30
CA ALA A 66 -13.06 -14.53 -3.52
C ALA A 66 -12.60 -13.84 -2.20
N HIS A 67 -11.68 -12.90 -2.27
CA HIS A 67 -11.14 -12.15 -1.11
C HIS A 67 -10.39 -13.03 -0.08
N GLN A 68 -9.80 -14.12 -0.57
CA GLN A 68 -8.95 -14.98 0.26
C GLN A 68 -7.62 -14.27 0.60
N ARG A 69 -6.99 -14.68 1.71
CA ARG A 69 -5.61 -14.29 1.99
C ARG A 69 -4.66 -15.11 1.11
N PRO A 70 -3.51 -14.53 0.74
CA PRO A 70 -2.47 -15.31 0.06
C PRO A 70 -2.13 -16.57 0.87
N LYS A 71 -2.12 -17.70 0.22
CA LYS A 71 -1.82 -19.01 0.83
C LYS A 71 -1.44 -20.06 -0.18
N LEU A 72 -0.82 -21.13 0.32
CA LEU A 72 -0.56 -22.36 -0.43
C LEU A 72 -1.01 -23.55 0.41
N GLU A 73 -1.92 -24.32 -0.11
CA GLU A 73 -2.46 -25.52 0.51
C GLU A 73 -2.19 -26.72 -0.38
N VAL A 74 -2.02 -27.88 0.25
CA VAL A 74 -1.83 -29.16 -0.45
C VAL A 74 -3.04 -30.03 -0.15
N TYR A 75 -3.73 -30.46 -1.18
CA TYR A 75 -4.85 -31.38 -1.11
C TYR A 75 -4.46 -32.67 -1.84
N GLU A 76 -4.20 -33.73 -1.09
CA GLU A 76 -3.64 -34.97 -1.60
C GLU A 76 -2.30 -34.74 -2.34
N GLU A 77 -2.30 -34.74 -3.67
CA GLU A 77 -1.13 -34.46 -4.53
C GLU A 77 -1.26 -33.14 -5.28
N ASP A 78 -2.38 -32.44 -5.14
CA ASP A 78 -2.65 -31.18 -5.83
C ASP A 78 -2.30 -29.97 -4.95
N LEU A 79 -1.80 -28.91 -5.59
CA LEU A 79 -1.53 -27.64 -4.95
C LEU A 79 -2.68 -26.66 -5.23
N PHE A 80 -3.08 -25.92 -4.20
CA PHE A 80 -3.94 -24.76 -4.31
C PHE A 80 -3.20 -23.53 -3.83
N VAL A 81 -3.02 -22.56 -4.74
CA VAL A 81 -2.27 -21.32 -4.47
C VAL A 81 -3.18 -20.13 -4.67
N VAL A 82 -3.21 -19.25 -3.69
CA VAL A 82 -3.90 -17.96 -3.76
C VAL A 82 -2.88 -16.83 -3.74
N LEU A 83 -2.88 -16.00 -4.77
CA LEU A 83 -2.03 -14.84 -4.94
C LEU A 83 -2.89 -13.58 -4.94
N LYS A 84 -2.39 -12.48 -4.39
CA LYS A 84 -2.96 -11.16 -4.58
C LYS A 84 -2.17 -10.45 -5.68
N THR A 85 -2.87 -10.02 -6.72
CA THR A 85 -2.29 -9.16 -7.74
C THR A 85 -2.45 -7.71 -7.32
N ALA A 86 -1.49 -6.84 -7.66
CA ALA A 86 -1.52 -5.45 -7.30
C ALA A 86 -1.11 -4.58 -8.50
N ARG A 87 -1.71 -3.39 -8.62
CA ARG A 87 -1.36 -2.37 -9.58
C ARG A 87 -1.48 -1.00 -8.91
N TYR A 88 -0.47 -0.17 -9.07
CA TYR A 88 -0.52 1.21 -8.60
C TYR A 88 -1.25 2.10 -9.61
N ASP A 89 -2.15 2.95 -9.10
CA ASP A 89 -2.85 3.99 -9.87
C ASP A 89 -2.38 5.36 -9.38
N ASP A 90 -1.41 5.92 -10.09
CA ASP A 90 -0.76 7.18 -9.76
C ASP A 90 -1.73 8.37 -9.62
N PRO A 91 -2.72 8.59 -10.53
CA PRO A 91 -3.65 9.70 -10.38
C PRO A 91 -4.51 9.67 -9.11
N SER A 92 -4.83 8.49 -8.62
CA SER A 92 -5.62 8.31 -7.39
C SER A 92 -4.75 8.00 -6.17
N GLU A 93 -3.41 7.88 -6.30
CA GLU A 93 -2.50 7.45 -5.24
C GLU A 93 -3.07 6.25 -4.47
N SER A 94 -3.41 5.19 -5.19
CA SER A 94 -4.05 4.02 -4.60
C SER A 94 -3.64 2.73 -5.30
N ILE A 95 -3.74 1.62 -4.57
CA ILE A 95 -3.42 0.30 -5.08
C ILE A 95 -4.71 -0.42 -5.45
N GLU A 96 -4.81 -0.84 -6.71
CA GLU A 96 -5.82 -1.80 -7.13
C GLU A 96 -5.32 -3.22 -6.83
N PHE A 97 -6.10 -3.96 -6.06
CA PHE A 97 -5.85 -5.38 -5.81
C PHE A 97 -6.79 -6.25 -6.64
N GLY A 98 -6.23 -7.36 -7.12
CA GLY A 98 -6.98 -8.46 -7.69
C GLY A 98 -6.61 -9.76 -6.96
N GLU A 99 -7.15 -10.86 -7.49
CA GLU A 99 -6.88 -12.19 -6.96
C GLU A 99 -6.60 -13.16 -8.09
N LEU A 100 -5.62 -14.00 -7.91
CA LEU A 100 -5.28 -15.09 -8.81
C LEU A 100 -5.17 -16.37 -8.02
N LEU A 101 -5.97 -17.36 -8.41
CA LEU A 101 -5.95 -18.69 -7.82
C LEU A 101 -5.38 -19.65 -8.84
N ALA A 102 -4.53 -20.57 -8.40
CA ALA A 102 -3.98 -21.63 -9.21
C ALA A 102 -4.23 -22.99 -8.55
N PHE A 103 -4.85 -23.89 -9.30
CA PHE A 103 -4.98 -25.30 -8.96
C PHE A 103 -3.98 -26.07 -9.82
N VAL A 104 -3.05 -26.76 -9.20
CA VAL A 104 -1.94 -27.41 -9.89
C VAL A 104 -1.93 -28.87 -9.53
N GLY A 105 -2.18 -29.71 -10.51
CA GLY A 105 -2.04 -31.17 -10.43
C GLY A 105 -0.90 -31.66 -11.31
N ASP A 106 -0.75 -32.96 -11.39
CA ASP A 106 0.33 -33.63 -12.14
C ASP A 106 0.27 -33.32 -13.66
N SER A 107 -0.93 -33.26 -14.23
CA SER A 107 -1.14 -33.04 -15.67
C SER A 107 -1.98 -31.82 -16.02
N TYR A 108 -2.22 -30.91 -15.05
CA TYR A 108 -3.02 -29.75 -15.29
C TYR A 108 -2.63 -28.57 -14.41
N ILE A 109 -2.91 -27.36 -14.90
CA ILE A 109 -3.01 -26.15 -14.11
C ILE A 109 -4.26 -25.36 -14.52
N VAL A 110 -5.08 -25.01 -13.53
CA VAL A 110 -6.23 -24.13 -13.72
C VAL A 110 -5.94 -22.82 -12.99
N THR A 111 -5.91 -21.71 -13.74
CA THR A 111 -5.76 -20.37 -13.19
C THR A 111 -7.08 -19.64 -13.23
N VAL A 112 -7.51 -19.10 -12.09
CA VAL A 112 -8.73 -18.28 -11.97
C VAL A 112 -8.32 -16.88 -11.56
N ARG A 113 -8.72 -15.87 -12.32
CA ARG A 113 -8.36 -14.48 -12.07
C ARG A 113 -9.60 -13.64 -11.79
N HIS A 114 -9.52 -12.86 -10.71
CA HIS A 114 -10.49 -11.82 -10.36
C HIS A 114 -9.80 -10.45 -10.34
N GLY A 115 -10.45 -9.44 -10.96
CA GLY A 115 -9.90 -8.09 -11.07
C GLY A 115 -8.95 -7.89 -12.26
N ARG A 116 -8.42 -6.66 -12.38
CA ARG A 116 -7.65 -6.20 -13.56
C ARG A 116 -6.15 -6.06 -13.31
N ALA A 117 -5.70 -6.23 -12.06
CA ALA A 117 -4.35 -5.82 -11.65
C ALA A 117 -3.22 -6.57 -12.37
N SER A 118 -3.39 -7.82 -12.80
CA SER A 118 -2.36 -8.55 -13.55
C SER A 118 -2.95 -9.27 -14.74
N ALA A 119 -2.46 -8.97 -15.94
CA ALA A 119 -2.85 -9.64 -17.17
C ALA A 119 -1.91 -10.83 -17.44
N LEU A 120 -2.47 -12.05 -17.61
CA LEU A 120 -1.69 -13.25 -17.89
C LEU A 120 -1.38 -13.47 -19.39
N GLY A 121 -1.78 -12.56 -20.26
CA GLY A 121 -1.52 -12.68 -21.71
C GLY A 121 -0.03 -12.70 -22.04
N ASP A 122 0.73 -11.80 -21.43
CA ASP A 122 2.18 -11.72 -21.60
C ASP A 122 2.90 -12.92 -21.00
N VAL A 123 2.40 -13.41 -19.83
CA VAL A 123 2.92 -14.64 -19.20
C VAL A 123 2.78 -15.81 -20.14
N ARG A 124 1.63 -15.93 -20.81
CA ARG A 124 1.42 -17.02 -21.77
C ARG A 124 2.37 -16.94 -22.96
N ALA A 125 2.59 -15.75 -23.52
CA ALA A 125 3.53 -15.56 -24.61
C ALA A 125 4.98 -15.91 -24.20
N GLN A 126 5.38 -15.57 -22.99
CA GLN A 126 6.70 -15.92 -22.43
C GLN A 126 6.84 -17.43 -22.22
N VAL A 127 5.82 -18.06 -21.65
CA VAL A 127 5.75 -19.51 -21.44
C VAL A 127 5.81 -20.26 -22.77
N ASP A 128 5.04 -19.83 -23.78
CA ASP A 128 5.06 -20.46 -25.11
C ASP A 128 6.42 -20.36 -25.80
N ALA A 129 7.24 -19.37 -25.45
CA ALA A 129 8.60 -19.17 -26.00
C ALA A 129 9.68 -20.00 -25.26
N ASP A 130 9.44 -20.44 -24.01
CA ASP A 130 10.40 -21.15 -23.17
C ASP A 130 10.10 -22.65 -23.12
N ILE A 131 10.32 -23.34 -24.25
CA ILE A 131 10.03 -24.77 -24.40
C ILE A 131 10.79 -25.63 -23.37
N GLU A 132 12.04 -25.27 -23.06
CA GLU A 132 12.88 -26.05 -22.13
C GLU A 132 12.30 -26.04 -20.72
N ARG A 133 11.85 -24.86 -20.24
CA ARG A 133 11.22 -24.75 -18.92
C ARG A 133 9.85 -25.42 -18.89
N MET A 134 9.10 -25.33 -19.98
CA MET A 134 7.78 -25.93 -20.09
C MET A 134 7.75 -27.46 -20.06
N ARG A 135 8.90 -28.12 -20.23
CA ARG A 135 9.04 -29.58 -20.01
C ARG A 135 8.84 -29.98 -18.54
N PHE A 136 8.97 -29.05 -17.60
CA PHE A 136 8.67 -29.29 -16.18
C PHE A 136 7.17 -29.24 -15.85
N GLY A 137 6.31 -29.13 -16.86
CA GLY A 137 4.87 -29.31 -16.75
C GLY A 137 4.17 -28.16 -16.02
N PRO A 138 3.07 -28.43 -15.27
CA PRO A 138 2.24 -27.45 -14.61
C PRO A 138 3.01 -26.54 -13.64
N MET A 139 4.07 -27.06 -12.99
CA MET A 139 4.90 -26.28 -12.06
C MET A 139 5.70 -25.15 -12.75
N ALA A 140 6.06 -25.34 -14.04
CA ALA A 140 6.70 -24.26 -14.81
C ALA A 140 5.74 -23.10 -15.07
N VAL A 141 4.47 -23.43 -15.35
CA VAL A 141 3.43 -22.40 -15.48
C VAL A 141 3.16 -21.70 -14.15
N LEU A 142 3.07 -22.46 -13.05
CA LEU A 142 2.91 -21.87 -11.71
C LEU A 142 4.05 -20.89 -11.42
N HIS A 143 5.31 -21.29 -11.70
CA HIS A 143 6.45 -20.39 -11.55
C HIS A 143 6.26 -19.09 -12.34
N ALA A 144 5.96 -19.17 -13.64
CA ALA A 144 5.82 -18.00 -14.49
C ALA A 144 4.68 -17.07 -14.03
N VAL A 145 3.60 -17.63 -13.48
CA VAL A 145 2.49 -16.87 -12.92
C VAL A 145 2.87 -16.18 -11.63
N VAL A 146 3.56 -16.86 -10.72
CA VAL A 146 4.01 -16.32 -9.44
C VAL A 146 5.07 -15.24 -9.65
N ASP A 147 6.03 -15.49 -10.53
CA ASP A 147 7.08 -14.57 -10.94
C ASP A 147 6.48 -13.24 -11.44
N ARG A 148 5.53 -13.32 -12.37
CA ARG A 148 4.82 -12.14 -12.87
C ARG A 148 4.09 -11.36 -11.77
N VAL A 149 3.41 -12.04 -10.86
CA VAL A 149 2.67 -11.38 -9.77
C VAL A 149 3.63 -10.66 -8.83
N VAL A 150 4.78 -11.26 -8.52
CA VAL A 150 5.80 -10.66 -7.65
C VAL A 150 6.52 -9.50 -8.35
N ASP A 151 6.81 -9.62 -9.65
CA ASP A 151 7.38 -8.54 -10.45
C ASP A 151 6.46 -7.31 -10.51
N ASP A 152 5.14 -7.53 -10.63
CA ASP A 152 4.14 -6.45 -10.63
C ASP A 152 4.10 -5.68 -9.29
N TYR A 153 4.65 -6.21 -8.19
CA TYR A 153 4.76 -5.50 -6.91
C TYR A 153 5.86 -4.42 -6.91
N GLY A 154 6.89 -4.57 -7.75
CA GLY A 154 7.98 -3.57 -7.86
C GLY A 154 7.47 -2.17 -8.19
N PRO A 155 6.75 -1.97 -9.31
CA PRO A 155 6.14 -0.69 -9.65
C PRO A 155 5.18 -0.13 -8.60
N VAL A 156 4.48 -1.01 -7.84
CA VAL A 156 3.62 -0.58 -6.73
C VAL A 156 4.44 0.01 -5.60
N LEU A 157 5.54 -0.64 -5.23
CA LEU A 157 6.46 -0.12 -4.21
C LEU A 157 7.08 1.20 -4.64
N GLU A 158 7.52 1.33 -5.90
CA GLU A 158 8.05 2.57 -6.45
C GLU A 158 7.04 3.72 -6.39
N GLY A 159 5.76 3.46 -6.70
CA GLY A 159 4.69 4.45 -6.58
C GLY A 159 4.50 4.93 -5.14
N LEU A 160 4.46 4.00 -4.19
CA LEU A 160 4.35 4.32 -2.76
C LEU A 160 5.58 5.09 -2.23
N ASP A 161 6.79 4.75 -2.69
CA ASP A 161 8.01 5.46 -2.31
C ASP A 161 8.02 6.90 -2.85
N ASN A 162 7.52 7.12 -4.06
CA ASN A 162 7.36 8.48 -4.62
C ASN A 162 6.38 9.31 -3.81
N ASP A 163 5.20 8.76 -3.48
CA ASP A 163 4.22 9.43 -2.62
C ASP A 163 4.80 9.76 -1.23
N LEU A 164 5.61 8.86 -0.69
CA LEU A 164 6.26 9.06 0.59
C LEU A 164 7.21 10.26 0.56
N VAL A 165 8.06 10.36 -0.48
CA VAL A 165 8.97 11.52 -0.68
C VAL A 165 8.17 12.81 -0.80
N GLU A 166 7.09 12.83 -1.56
CA GLU A 166 6.23 14.01 -1.70
C GLU A 166 5.59 14.43 -0.36
N VAL A 167 5.14 13.46 0.42
CA VAL A 167 4.57 13.70 1.77
C VAL A 167 5.64 14.24 2.71
N GLU A 168 6.87 13.71 2.68
CA GLU A 168 7.99 14.22 3.47
C GLU A 168 8.31 15.67 3.08
N ASP A 169 8.39 15.99 1.80
CA ASP A 169 8.60 17.34 1.31
C ASP A 169 7.49 18.28 1.79
N GLU A 170 6.22 17.85 1.74
CA GLU A 170 5.11 18.64 2.27
C GLU A 170 5.20 18.85 3.79
N VAL A 171 5.65 17.88 4.57
CA VAL A 171 5.82 18.00 6.03
C VAL A 171 6.94 18.98 6.37
N PHE A 172 8.06 18.91 5.67
CA PHE A 172 9.26 19.72 5.97
C PHE A 172 9.31 21.05 5.25
N ASP A 173 8.32 21.40 4.41
CA ASP A 173 8.24 22.71 3.76
C ASP A 173 8.07 23.84 4.78
N PRO A 174 9.08 24.73 4.93
CA PRO A 174 9.03 25.87 5.86
C PRO A 174 8.01 26.92 5.45
N ASP A 175 7.71 27.03 4.15
CA ASP A 175 6.81 28.04 3.57
C ASP A 175 5.37 27.51 3.42
N ARG A 176 5.08 26.36 3.96
CA ARG A 176 3.77 25.71 3.86
C ARG A 176 2.65 26.64 4.34
N PRO A 177 1.62 26.89 3.49
CA PRO A 177 0.51 27.75 3.85
C PRO A 177 -0.23 27.26 5.10
N ARG A 178 -0.60 28.18 5.98
CA ARG A 178 -1.43 27.89 7.14
C ARG A 178 -2.77 27.29 6.67
N GLY A 179 -3.12 26.12 7.16
CA GLY A 179 -4.38 25.41 6.82
C GLY A 179 -4.25 24.27 5.82
N LYS A 180 -3.10 24.04 5.20
CA LYS A 180 -2.81 22.79 4.49
C LYS A 180 -2.15 21.81 5.47
N ASP A 181 -2.90 20.82 5.92
CA ASP A 181 -2.38 19.74 6.78
C ASP A 181 -2.16 18.47 5.93
N PRO A 182 -0.94 17.95 5.83
CA PRO A 182 -0.67 16.70 5.10
C PRO A 182 -1.24 15.47 5.80
N ALA A 183 -1.74 15.60 7.02
CA ALA A 183 -2.20 14.45 7.82
C ALA A 183 -3.22 13.57 7.09
N GLN A 184 -4.10 14.14 6.28
CA GLN A 184 -5.08 13.36 5.52
C GLN A 184 -4.40 12.52 4.43
N ARG A 185 -3.45 13.10 3.69
CA ARG A 185 -2.68 12.38 2.65
C ARG A 185 -1.81 11.32 3.28
N MET A 186 -1.11 11.65 4.37
CA MET A 186 -0.33 10.69 5.16
C MET A 186 -1.16 9.51 5.64
N TYR A 187 -2.38 9.77 6.14
CA TYR A 187 -3.28 8.70 6.59
C TYR A 187 -3.71 7.78 5.45
N LYS A 188 -4.02 8.35 4.28
CA LYS A 188 -4.34 7.59 3.07
C LYS A 188 -3.18 6.69 2.68
N LEU A 189 -1.97 7.27 2.52
CA LEU A 189 -0.77 6.54 2.16
C LEU A 189 -0.45 5.43 3.18
N LYS A 190 -0.59 5.70 4.48
CA LYS A 190 -0.41 4.70 5.52
C LYS A 190 -1.36 3.52 5.37
N ARG A 191 -2.59 3.76 4.94
CA ARG A 191 -3.57 2.71 4.68
C ARG A 191 -3.17 1.86 3.47
N GLU A 192 -2.77 2.49 2.37
CA GLU A 192 -2.30 1.80 1.15
C GLU A 192 -1.07 0.91 1.46
N VAL A 193 -0.07 1.46 2.17
CA VAL A 193 1.11 0.70 2.60
C VAL A 193 0.75 -0.49 3.49
N LEU A 194 -0.21 -0.31 4.42
CA LEU A 194 -0.65 -1.38 5.30
C LEU A 194 -1.43 -2.47 4.54
N ASP A 195 -2.27 -2.08 3.60
CA ASP A 195 -3.04 -3.01 2.79
C ASP A 195 -2.12 -3.77 1.81
N PHE A 196 -1.09 -3.11 1.26
CA PHE A 196 -0.07 -3.77 0.45
C PHE A 196 0.73 -4.79 1.27
N TYR A 197 1.16 -4.42 2.47
CA TYR A 197 1.83 -5.34 3.38
C TYR A 197 1.00 -6.59 3.70
N ARG A 198 -0.29 -6.41 4.01
CA ARG A 198 -1.22 -7.51 4.34
C ARG A 198 -1.47 -8.48 3.18
N ASN A 199 -1.35 -7.98 1.95
CA ASN A 199 -1.56 -8.76 0.75
C ASN A 199 -0.28 -9.38 0.18
N THR A 200 0.92 -8.99 0.62
CA THR A 200 2.19 -9.49 0.10
C THR A 200 2.96 -10.34 1.12
N GLU A 201 3.05 -9.91 2.37
CA GLU A 201 3.83 -10.61 3.41
C GLU A 201 3.43 -12.09 3.61
N PRO A 202 2.13 -12.46 3.59
CA PRO A 202 1.75 -13.86 3.77
C PRO A 202 2.24 -14.80 2.66
N LEU A 203 2.68 -14.27 1.51
CA LEU A 203 3.25 -15.09 0.42
C LEU A 203 4.67 -15.58 0.70
N LEU A 204 5.41 -15.00 1.66
CA LEU A 204 6.78 -15.41 1.96
C LEU A 204 6.88 -16.89 2.35
N GLU A 205 5.99 -17.38 3.21
CA GLU A 205 6.00 -18.78 3.62
C GLU A 205 5.65 -19.73 2.46
N PRO A 206 4.58 -19.52 1.66
CA PRO A 206 4.32 -20.27 0.44
C PRO A 206 5.49 -20.34 -0.54
N LEU A 207 6.13 -19.20 -0.83
CA LEU A 207 7.27 -19.15 -1.75
C LEU A 207 8.50 -19.86 -1.18
N GLY A 208 8.78 -19.72 0.11
CA GLY A 208 9.84 -20.50 0.77
C GLY A 208 9.64 -22.01 0.66
N ARG A 209 8.39 -22.50 0.72
CA ARG A 209 8.07 -23.92 0.51
C ARG A 209 8.27 -24.35 -0.93
N LEU A 210 7.90 -23.50 -1.90
CA LEU A 210 8.16 -23.77 -3.33
C LEU A 210 9.66 -23.78 -3.63
N ALA A 211 10.42 -22.82 -3.12
CA ALA A 211 11.87 -22.73 -3.25
C ALA A 211 12.62 -23.90 -2.59
N ALA A 212 12.10 -24.40 -1.47
CA ALA A 212 12.67 -25.59 -0.79
C ALA A 212 12.39 -26.91 -1.55
N GLY A 213 11.47 -26.92 -2.52
CA GLY A 213 11.16 -28.10 -3.33
C GLY A 213 10.54 -29.27 -2.55
N THR A 214 9.83 -28.98 -1.47
CA THR A 214 9.22 -29.99 -0.59
C THR A 214 7.77 -30.32 -0.95
N LEU A 215 7.25 -29.69 -2.02
CA LEU A 215 5.86 -29.81 -2.43
C LEU A 215 5.66 -30.86 -3.53
N PRO A 216 4.44 -31.42 -3.67
CA PRO A 216 4.11 -32.29 -4.78
C PRO A 216 4.41 -31.65 -6.14
N GLY A 217 4.87 -32.42 -7.11
CA GLY A 217 5.22 -31.95 -8.45
C GLY A 217 6.48 -31.07 -8.54
N ALA A 218 7.24 -30.91 -7.43
CA ALA A 218 8.46 -30.12 -7.41
C ALA A 218 9.56 -30.75 -8.28
N HIS A 219 10.15 -29.93 -9.16
CA HIS A 219 11.31 -30.29 -9.97
C HIS A 219 12.56 -29.59 -9.45
N PRO A 220 13.68 -30.33 -9.24
CA PRO A 220 14.91 -29.73 -8.70
C PRO A 220 15.41 -28.53 -9.52
N GLU A 221 15.24 -28.54 -10.82
CA GLU A 221 15.64 -27.47 -11.72
C GLU A 221 14.85 -26.18 -11.51
N LEU A 222 13.60 -26.26 -11.02
CA LEU A 222 12.76 -25.12 -10.76
C LEU A 222 13.05 -24.47 -9.40
N HIS A 223 13.77 -25.14 -8.49
CA HIS A 223 14.07 -24.57 -7.16
C HIS A 223 14.84 -23.25 -7.23
N THR A 224 15.80 -23.14 -8.15
CA THR A 224 16.58 -21.92 -8.33
C THR A 224 15.69 -20.75 -8.78
N TYR A 225 14.75 -21.02 -9.68
CA TYR A 225 13.81 -20.02 -10.16
C TYR A 225 12.82 -19.56 -9.07
N PHE A 226 12.26 -20.49 -8.30
CA PHE A 226 11.39 -20.12 -7.17
C PHE A 226 12.14 -19.37 -6.07
N ARG A 227 13.43 -19.68 -5.86
CA ARG A 227 14.28 -18.92 -4.92
C ARG A 227 14.49 -17.48 -5.38
N ASP A 228 14.67 -17.26 -6.68
CA ASP A 228 14.78 -15.92 -7.24
C ASP A 228 13.50 -15.09 -6.98
N VAL A 229 12.33 -15.71 -7.18
CA VAL A 229 11.03 -15.07 -6.88
C VAL A 229 10.88 -14.79 -5.38
N GLU A 230 11.31 -15.71 -4.50
CA GLU A 230 11.32 -15.52 -3.05
C GLU A 230 12.21 -14.33 -2.65
N ASP A 231 13.40 -14.21 -3.27
CA ASP A 231 14.32 -13.08 -3.05
C ASP A 231 13.70 -11.75 -3.52
N HIS A 232 12.97 -11.74 -4.64
CA HIS A 232 12.23 -10.58 -5.13
C HIS A 232 11.13 -10.17 -4.14
N LEU A 233 10.30 -11.10 -3.71
CA LEU A 233 9.25 -10.84 -2.74
C LEU A 233 9.82 -10.34 -1.40
N THR A 234 10.93 -10.91 -0.94
CA THR A 234 11.62 -10.50 0.29
C THR A 234 12.06 -9.04 0.21
N ARG A 235 12.60 -8.61 -0.95
CA ARG A 235 12.95 -7.20 -1.20
C ARG A 235 11.74 -6.28 -1.14
N VAL A 236 10.65 -6.66 -1.79
CA VAL A 236 9.39 -5.90 -1.77
C VAL A 236 8.86 -5.76 -0.35
N VAL A 237 8.72 -6.86 0.39
CA VAL A 237 8.21 -6.83 1.77
C VAL A 237 9.11 -6.01 2.70
N THR A 238 10.43 -6.05 2.49
CA THR A 238 11.39 -5.23 3.24
C THR A 238 11.20 -3.75 2.91
N GLY A 239 11.02 -3.38 1.63
CA GLY A 239 10.70 -2.01 1.22
C GLY A 239 9.41 -1.49 1.83
N ILE A 240 8.35 -2.31 1.83
CA ILE A 240 7.07 -1.94 2.46
C ILE A 240 7.23 -1.69 3.97
N ARG A 241 8.04 -2.49 4.68
CA ARG A 241 8.34 -2.27 6.10
C ARG A 241 9.06 -0.96 6.33
N TYR A 242 10.03 -0.65 5.48
CA TYR A 242 10.76 0.61 5.51
C TYR A 242 9.84 1.81 5.26
N ALA A 243 9.01 1.77 4.21
CA ALA A 243 8.03 2.82 3.93
C ALA A 243 7.07 3.06 5.11
N ARG A 244 6.64 2.00 5.80
CA ARG A 244 5.80 2.09 7.01
C ARG A 244 6.52 2.78 8.17
N GLU A 245 7.81 2.54 8.35
CA GLU A 245 8.63 3.18 9.38
C GLU A 245 8.80 4.67 9.08
N LEU A 246 9.20 5.02 7.86
CA LEU A 246 9.33 6.41 7.43
C LEU A 246 8.02 7.21 7.57
N LEU A 247 6.88 6.61 7.23
CA LEU A 247 5.58 7.24 7.44
C LEU A 247 5.31 7.51 8.93
N THR A 248 5.74 6.64 9.82
CA THR A 248 5.59 6.87 11.25
C THR A 248 6.44 8.05 11.70
N ASP A 249 7.68 8.13 11.23
CA ASP A 249 8.59 9.25 11.53
C ASP A 249 8.07 10.57 10.96
N ALA A 250 7.50 10.57 9.75
CA ALA A 250 6.87 11.73 9.15
C ALA A 250 5.64 12.21 9.96
N PHE A 251 4.83 11.30 10.50
CA PHE A 251 3.73 11.63 11.41
C PHE A 251 4.22 12.31 12.68
N ASP A 252 5.26 11.78 13.30
CA ASP A 252 5.85 12.33 14.52
C ASP A 252 6.45 13.71 14.27
N ALA A 253 7.12 13.91 13.13
CA ALA A 253 7.65 15.19 12.70
C ALA A 253 6.52 16.23 12.47
N ASN A 254 5.43 15.85 11.78
CA ASN A 254 4.28 16.71 11.57
C ASN A 254 3.65 17.14 12.91
N LEU A 255 3.47 16.20 13.84
CA LEU A 255 2.92 16.50 15.18
C LEU A 255 3.81 17.45 15.96
N ALA A 256 5.14 17.27 15.93
CA ALA A 256 6.09 18.18 16.55
C ALA A 256 6.02 19.59 15.96
N GLN A 257 5.90 19.71 14.63
CA GLN A 257 5.73 21.02 13.97
C GLN A 257 4.41 21.71 14.35
N VAL A 258 3.29 20.97 14.36
CA VAL A 258 2.00 21.51 14.80
C VAL A 258 2.10 22.02 16.23
N THR A 259 2.72 21.26 17.13
CA THR A 259 2.92 21.67 18.53
C THR A 259 3.80 22.93 18.63
N THR A 260 4.87 23.01 17.85
CA THR A 260 5.74 24.20 17.81
C THR A 260 4.98 25.43 17.34
N ARG A 261 4.21 25.30 16.24
CA ARG A 261 3.37 26.40 15.71
C ARG A 261 2.33 26.85 16.74
N GLN A 262 1.66 25.93 17.44
CA GLN A 262 0.72 26.26 18.51
C GLN A 262 1.39 27.04 19.65
N ASN A 263 2.60 26.65 20.05
CA ASN A 263 3.36 27.39 21.07
C ASN A 263 3.71 28.81 20.61
N ASP A 264 4.09 29.00 19.36
CA ASP A 264 4.42 30.33 18.81
C ASP A 264 3.17 31.21 18.70
N ASP A 265 2.03 30.62 18.26
CA ASP A 265 0.74 31.35 18.28
C ASP A 265 0.35 31.76 19.71
N MET A 266 0.51 30.85 20.69
CA MET A 266 0.24 31.20 22.13
C MET A 266 1.15 32.29 22.65
N ARG A 267 2.44 32.32 22.29
CA ARG A 267 3.38 33.40 22.62
C ARG A 267 2.92 34.72 22.01
N THR A 268 2.55 34.70 20.71
CA THR A 268 2.05 35.90 20.02
C THR A 268 0.77 36.43 20.65
N ILE A 269 -0.20 35.56 20.94
CA ILE A 269 -1.44 35.92 21.62
C ILE A 269 -1.14 36.55 23.02
N SER A 270 -0.28 35.85 23.79
CA SER A 270 0.12 36.33 25.13
C SER A 270 0.80 37.67 25.09
N ALA A 271 1.65 37.95 24.10
CA ALA A 271 2.30 39.25 23.91
C ALA A 271 1.27 40.34 23.63
N TRP A 272 0.30 40.12 22.74
CA TRP A 272 -0.76 41.11 22.46
C TRP A 272 -1.69 41.32 23.64
N VAL A 273 -2.04 40.29 24.40
CA VAL A 273 -2.83 40.37 25.63
C VAL A 273 -2.09 41.20 26.68
N ALA A 274 -0.79 40.98 26.84
CA ALA A 274 0.04 41.75 27.78
C ALA A 274 0.12 43.25 27.39
N ILE A 275 0.31 43.57 26.09
CA ILE A 275 0.33 44.95 25.60
C ILE A 275 -1.04 45.62 25.80
N GLY A 276 -2.14 44.94 25.43
CA GLY A 276 -3.51 45.46 25.61
C GLY A 276 -3.94 45.55 27.07
N GLY A 277 -3.35 44.76 27.95
CA GLY A 277 -3.59 44.78 29.39
C GLY A 277 -3.13 46.08 30.07
N VAL A 278 -2.05 46.72 29.57
CA VAL A 278 -1.53 47.97 30.15
C VAL A 278 -2.57 49.10 30.17
N PRO A 279 -3.18 49.52 29.04
CA PRO A 279 -4.21 50.55 29.05
C PRO A 279 -5.44 50.12 29.84
N THR A 280 -5.80 48.84 29.82
CA THR A 280 -6.96 48.30 30.54
C THR A 280 -6.79 48.43 32.05
N VAL A 281 -5.63 48.05 32.60
CA VAL A 281 -5.32 48.17 34.04
C VAL A 281 -5.27 49.65 34.47
N VAL A 282 -4.60 50.49 33.69
CA VAL A 282 -4.53 51.92 34.00
C VAL A 282 -5.94 52.55 33.95
N GLY A 283 -6.74 52.25 32.93
CA GLY A 283 -8.13 52.71 32.81
C GLY A 283 -9.01 52.22 33.97
N ALA A 284 -8.83 51.00 34.43
CA ALA A 284 -9.52 50.44 35.58
C ALA A 284 -9.16 51.20 36.89
N ILE A 285 -7.87 51.51 37.10
CA ILE A 285 -7.41 52.25 38.28
C ILE A 285 -8.03 53.62 38.27
N TYR A 286 -8.02 54.38 37.15
CA TYR A 286 -8.63 55.73 37.04
C TYR A 286 -10.17 55.68 37.04
N GLY A 287 -10.79 54.58 36.76
CA GLY A 287 -12.23 54.33 36.89
C GLY A 287 -12.69 54.06 38.33
N MET A 288 -11.78 53.84 39.28
CA MET A 288 -12.11 53.64 40.70
C MET A 288 -12.47 54.92 41.39
N ASN A 289 -13.50 54.90 42.24
CA ASN A 289 -14.01 56.08 42.98
C ASN A 289 -13.18 56.41 44.26
N PHE A 290 -11.89 56.66 44.10
CA PHE A 290 -11.05 57.12 45.22
C PHE A 290 -11.21 58.59 45.46
N GLN A 291 -11.31 59.05 46.76
CA GLN A 291 -11.50 60.44 47.15
C GLN A 291 -10.22 61.25 46.99
N HIS A 292 -9.05 60.65 46.94
CA HIS A 292 -7.74 61.34 46.88
C HIS A 292 -6.92 60.74 45.71
N MET A 293 -7.06 61.39 44.55
CA MET A 293 -6.19 61.14 43.37
C MET A 293 -5.57 62.47 42.95
N PRO A 294 -4.35 62.85 43.43
CA PRO A 294 -3.76 64.18 43.20
C PRO A 294 -3.54 64.48 41.71
N GLU A 295 -3.39 63.41 40.86
CA GLU A 295 -3.18 63.55 39.44
C GLU A 295 -4.39 64.11 38.67
N LEU A 296 -5.62 63.91 39.17
CA LEU A 296 -6.85 64.39 38.53
C LEU A 296 -6.98 65.92 38.62
N GLY A 297 -6.33 66.58 39.61
CA GLY A 297 -6.28 68.03 39.73
C GLY A 297 -5.25 68.67 38.81
N TRP A 298 -4.38 67.93 38.17
CA TRP A 298 -3.29 68.52 37.39
C TRP A 298 -3.67 68.63 35.89
N LYS A 299 -3.52 69.83 35.30
CA LYS A 299 -3.92 70.15 33.94
C LYS A 299 -3.24 69.24 32.88
N TRP A 300 -2.06 68.77 33.17
CA TRP A 300 -1.29 67.86 32.25
C TRP A 300 -1.35 66.38 32.66
N GLY A 301 -2.07 66.02 33.71
CA GLY A 301 -2.16 64.69 34.25
C GLY A 301 -2.64 63.65 33.21
N TYR A 302 -3.72 63.98 32.47
CA TYR A 302 -4.23 63.08 31.40
C TYR A 302 -3.19 62.87 30.30
N ALA A 303 -2.55 63.95 29.83
CA ALA A 303 -1.54 63.79 28.75
C ALA A 303 -0.33 62.96 29.22
N LEU A 304 0.11 63.16 30.48
CA LEU A 304 1.20 62.35 31.06
C LEU A 304 0.85 60.84 31.11
N VAL A 305 -0.35 60.51 31.59
CA VAL A 305 -0.81 59.11 31.68
C VAL A 305 -0.86 58.48 30.31
N MET A 306 -1.38 59.19 29.31
CA MET A 306 -1.40 58.63 27.91
C MET A 306 0.01 58.45 27.36
N VAL A 307 0.97 59.33 27.67
CA VAL A 307 2.37 59.15 27.28
C VAL A 307 3.00 57.94 27.99
N VAL A 308 2.75 57.79 29.30
CA VAL A 308 3.26 56.63 30.07
C VAL A 308 2.71 55.30 29.53
N ILE A 309 1.40 55.21 29.22
CA ILE A 309 0.79 54.06 28.60
C ILE A 309 1.46 53.78 27.25
N GLY A 310 1.61 54.77 26.39
CA GLY A 310 2.24 54.61 25.07
C GLY A 310 3.69 54.12 25.17
N VAL A 311 4.47 54.69 26.09
CA VAL A 311 5.87 54.26 26.33
C VAL A 311 5.91 52.84 26.87
N ALA A 312 5.05 52.48 27.82
CA ALA A 312 4.98 51.12 28.36
C ALA A 312 4.60 50.09 27.27
N CYS A 313 3.57 50.38 26.47
CA CYS A 313 3.18 49.54 25.35
C CYS A 313 4.31 49.40 24.32
N LEU A 314 5.00 50.52 24.00
CA LEU A 314 6.14 50.50 23.06
C LEU A 314 7.33 49.68 23.59
N MET A 315 7.63 49.83 24.90
CA MET A 315 8.67 49.02 25.55
C MET A 315 8.34 47.54 25.52
N LEU A 316 7.11 47.13 25.85
CA LEU A 316 6.64 45.74 25.78
C LEU A 316 6.71 45.23 24.38
N TYR A 317 6.19 45.97 23.38
CA TYR A 317 6.25 45.60 21.97
C TYR A 317 7.70 45.36 21.52
N ARG A 318 8.62 46.28 21.82
CA ARG A 318 10.04 46.13 21.49
C ARG A 318 10.67 44.93 22.20
N GLN A 319 10.31 44.70 23.46
CA GLN A 319 10.80 43.55 24.22
C GLN A 319 10.31 42.25 23.61
N PHE A 320 9.02 42.12 23.32
CA PHE A 320 8.45 40.90 22.70
C PHE A 320 9.00 40.64 21.29
N LYS A 321 9.16 41.70 20.49
CA LYS A 321 9.80 41.62 19.18
C LYS A 321 11.27 41.18 19.27
N ARG A 322 12.00 41.66 20.30
CA ARG A 322 13.41 41.28 20.50
C ARG A 322 13.56 39.83 20.93
N VAL A 323 12.60 39.29 21.65
CA VAL A 323 12.58 37.87 22.11
C VAL A 323 11.94 36.96 21.08
N GLY A 324 11.42 37.48 19.97
CA GLY A 324 10.80 36.69 18.89
C GLY A 324 9.37 36.18 19.18
N TRP A 325 8.61 36.94 20.02
CA TRP A 325 7.20 36.64 20.29
C TRP A 325 6.23 37.38 19.37
N LEU A 326 6.72 38.40 18.67
CA LEU A 326 6.00 39.23 17.70
C LEU A 326 6.83 39.43 16.43
#